data_feff80e18e768f9123b95a13822c99c6
#
_entry.id   feff80e18e768f9123b95a13822c99c6
#
_cell.length_a   1.000
_cell.length_b   1.000
_cell.length_c   1.000
_cell.angle_alpha   90.00
_cell.angle_beta   90.00
_cell.angle_gamma   90.00
#
_symmetry.space_group_name_H-M   'P 1'
#
loop_
_entity.id
_entity.type
_entity.pdbx_description
1 polymer ?
#
loop_
_entity_poly.entity_id
_entity_poly.type
_entity_poly.pdbx_seq_one_letter_code
_entity_poly.pdbx_strand_id
1 'polypeptide(L)'
;LHARADHSSGWSALLAAHLLVSGYLATASVLAVDPAPHRRGVAVRALALAGGAAAHDVLAKVLYAHPPAGVTGAEEGASLMYDGGTVVTLLTAALLWRRWYVSRGAVRAAAQPAAVAA
;
A
#
# COMPACT_ATOMS: atom_id res chain seq x y z
N LEU A 1 -20.04 -34.03 -4.45
CA LEU A 1 -20.21 -32.87 -3.56
C LEU A 1 -18.86 -32.38 -3.00
N HIS A 2 -17.85 -33.24 -2.76
CA HIS A 2 -16.54 -32.84 -2.20
C HIS A 2 -15.64 -32.10 -3.23
N ALA A 3 -15.67 -32.47 -4.51
CA ALA A 3 -14.85 -31.84 -5.55
C ALA A 3 -15.13 -30.34 -5.79
N ARG A 4 -16.35 -29.86 -5.49
CA ARG A 4 -16.73 -28.46 -5.63
C ARG A 4 -16.19 -27.58 -4.50
N ALA A 5 -16.04 -28.15 -3.30
CA ALA A 5 -15.46 -27.44 -2.15
C ALA A 5 -13.94 -27.22 -2.32
N ASP A 6 -13.24 -28.21 -2.88
CA ASP A 6 -11.80 -28.11 -3.13
C ASP A 6 -11.44 -27.06 -4.19
N HIS A 7 -12.23 -26.92 -5.25
CA HIS A 7 -12.03 -25.88 -6.26
C HIS A 7 -12.24 -24.46 -5.71
N SER A 8 -13.21 -24.25 -4.82
CA SER A 8 -13.44 -22.94 -4.19
C SER A 8 -12.33 -22.57 -3.22
N SER A 9 -11.78 -23.54 -2.51
CA SER A 9 -10.66 -23.36 -1.57
C SER A 9 -9.35 -23.00 -2.31
N GLY A 10 -9.03 -23.71 -3.40
CA GLY A 10 -7.85 -23.43 -4.20
C GLY A 10 -7.89 -22.05 -4.88
N TRP A 11 -9.06 -21.67 -5.39
CA TRP A 11 -9.26 -20.36 -6.02
C TRP A 11 -9.13 -19.21 -5.01
N SER A 12 -9.71 -19.35 -3.82
CA SER A 12 -9.58 -18.35 -2.75
C SER A 12 -8.14 -18.20 -2.28
N ALA A 13 -7.40 -19.29 -2.14
CA ALA A 13 -5.98 -19.26 -1.79
C ALA A 13 -5.14 -18.56 -2.86
N LEU A 14 -5.41 -18.83 -4.15
CA LEU A 14 -4.73 -18.17 -5.26
C LEU A 14 -4.99 -16.67 -5.29
N LEU A 15 -6.24 -16.26 -5.10
CA LEU A 15 -6.62 -14.84 -5.01
C LEU A 15 -5.95 -14.15 -3.81
N ALA A 16 -5.95 -14.79 -2.66
CA ALA A 16 -5.29 -14.25 -1.46
C ALA A 16 -3.78 -14.08 -1.68
N ALA A 17 -3.12 -15.07 -2.26
CA ALA A 17 -1.70 -14.99 -2.61
C ALA A 17 -1.42 -13.88 -3.63
N HIS A 18 -2.26 -13.76 -4.66
CA HIS A 18 -2.14 -12.69 -5.66
C HIS A 18 -2.28 -11.30 -5.03
N LEU A 19 -3.28 -11.09 -4.18
CA LEU A 19 -3.49 -9.81 -3.48
C LEU A 19 -2.33 -9.49 -2.53
N LEU A 20 -1.81 -10.49 -1.81
CA LEU A 20 -0.66 -10.31 -0.92
C LEU A 20 0.60 -9.88 -1.69
N VAL A 21 0.92 -10.58 -2.78
CA VAL A 21 2.09 -10.26 -3.62
C VAL A 21 1.93 -8.88 -4.27
N SER A 22 0.75 -8.57 -4.79
CA SER A 22 0.45 -7.27 -5.41
C SER A 22 0.57 -6.13 -4.40
N GLY A 23 0.04 -6.30 -3.19
CA GLY A 23 0.15 -5.33 -2.10
C GLY A 23 1.60 -5.13 -1.65
N TYR A 24 2.37 -6.22 -1.54
CA TYR A 24 3.79 -6.15 -1.23
C TYR A 24 4.58 -5.37 -2.30
N LEU A 25 4.40 -5.71 -3.58
CA LEU A 25 5.09 -5.04 -4.70
C LEU A 25 4.70 -3.56 -4.79
N ALA A 26 3.42 -3.22 -4.59
CA ALA A 26 2.95 -1.84 -4.55
C ALA A 26 3.63 -1.05 -3.43
N THR A 27 3.65 -1.59 -2.21
CA THR A 27 4.29 -0.97 -1.04
C THR A 27 5.80 -0.82 -1.23
N ALA A 28 6.47 -1.86 -1.72
CA ALA A 28 7.91 -1.84 -2.02
C ALA A 28 8.26 -0.77 -3.08
N SER A 29 7.42 -0.63 -4.11
CA SER A 29 7.58 0.38 -5.16
C SER A 29 7.38 1.81 -4.63
N VAL A 30 6.36 2.03 -3.79
CA VAL A 30 6.10 3.33 -3.16
C VAL A 30 7.24 3.71 -2.21
N LEU A 31 7.72 2.78 -1.40
CA LEU A 31 8.83 3.01 -0.48
C LEU A 31 10.20 3.06 -1.17
N ALA A 32 10.29 2.65 -2.44
CA ALA A 32 11.55 2.54 -3.19
C ALA A 32 12.62 1.77 -2.39
N VAL A 33 12.25 0.58 -1.95
CA VAL A 33 13.17 -0.30 -1.20
C VAL A 33 14.26 -0.81 -2.11
N ASP A 34 13.96 -1.02 -3.40
CA ASP A 34 14.89 -1.52 -4.41
C ASP A 34 15.71 -0.37 -5.05
N PRO A 35 17.02 -0.52 -5.28
CA PRO A 35 17.89 0.46 -5.95
C PRO A 35 17.66 0.50 -7.46
N ALA A 36 16.48 0.89 -7.91
CA ALA A 36 16.18 1.04 -9.34
C ALA A 36 16.81 2.33 -9.90
N PRO A 37 17.47 2.28 -11.09
CA PRO A 37 18.17 3.44 -11.68
C PRO A 37 17.22 4.56 -12.12
N HIS A 38 15.95 4.28 -12.40
CA HIS A 38 14.94 5.25 -12.86
C HIS A 38 13.84 5.48 -11.81
N ARG A 39 14.20 5.99 -10.64
CA ARG A 39 13.23 6.27 -9.58
C ARG A 39 12.34 7.46 -9.93
N ARG A 40 11.04 7.23 -9.90
CA ARG A 40 10.07 8.31 -9.96
C ARG A 40 10.18 9.20 -8.73
N GLY A 41 9.96 10.51 -8.92
CA GLY A 41 10.00 11.49 -7.84
C GLY A 41 9.03 11.16 -6.70
N VAL A 42 9.32 11.68 -5.51
CA VAL A 42 8.52 11.45 -4.30
C VAL A 42 7.05 11.87 -4.49
N ALA A 43 6.82 12.92 -5.28
CA ALA A 43 5.47 13.39 -5.58
C ALA A 43 4.64 12.34 -6.34
N VAL A 44 5.22 11.68 -7.37
CA VAL A 44 4.53 10.62 -8.12
C VAL A 44 4.21 9.42 -7.23
N ARG A 45 5.11 9.07 -6.33
CA ARG A 45 4.92 7.97 -5.37
C ARG A 45 3.85 8.30 -4.34
N ALA A 46 3.81 9.54 -3.85
CA ALA A 46 2.77 10.02 -2.96
C ALA A 46 1.40 10.05 -3.64
N LEU A 47 1.33 10.48 -4.91
CA LEU A 47 0.09 10.44 -5.70
C LEU A 47 -0.38 9.00 -5.95
N ALA A 48 0.54 8.07 -6.24
CA ALA A 48 0.21 6.66 -6.42
C ALA A 48 -0.33 6.04 -5.12
N LEU A 49 0.27 6.37 -3.96
CA LEU A 49 -0.22 5.94 -2.65
C LEU A 49 -1.62 6.50 -2.36
N ALA A 50 -1.82 7.81 -2.58
CA ALA A 50 -3.10 8.47 -2.37
C ALA A 50 -4.20 7.92 -3.29
N GLY A 51 -3.89 7.71 -4.56
CA GLY A 51 -4.82 7.11 -5.53
C GLY A 51 -5.18 5.66 -5.18
N GLY A 52 -4.21 4.87 -4.77
CA GLY A 52 -4.43 3.50 -4.29
C GLY A 52 -5.28 3.45 -3.03
N ALA A 53 -5.01 4.32 -2.05
CA ALA A 53 -5.82 4.45 -0.84
C ALA A 53 -7.26 4.84 -1.16
N ALA A 54 -7.46 5.86 -2.00
CA ALA A 54 -8.80 6.31 -2.40
C ALA A 54 -9.60 5.19 -3.10
N ALA A 55 -8.96 4.45 -4.01
CA ALA A 55 -9.60 3.32 -4.69
C ALA A 55 -9.98 2.20 -3.69
N HIS A 56 -9.09 1.90 -2.74
CA HIS A 56 -9.33 0.92 -1.67
C HIS A 56 -10.50 1.33 -0.77
N ASP A 57 -10.54 2.59 -0.34
CA ASP A 57 -11.60 3.13 0.52
C ASP A 57 -12.97 3.12 -0.19
N VAL A 58 -13.00 3.49 -1.49
CA VAL A 58 -14.21 3.42 -2.29
C VAL A 58 -14.70 1.98 -2.39
N LEU A 59 -13.79 1.02 -2.68
CA LEU A 59 -14.15 -0.39 -2.78
C LEU A 59 -14.69 -0.93 -1.45
N ALA A 60 -14.05 -0.64 -0.33
CA ALA A 60 -14.50 -1.05 0.99
C ALA A 60 -15.90 -0.51 1.32
N LYS A 61 -16.19 0.77 1.00
CA LYS A 61 -17.50 1.40 1.19
C LYS A 61 -18.56 0.79 0.28
N VAL A 62 -18.22 0.47 -0.98
CA VAL A 62 -19.16 -0.19 -1.90
C VAL A 62 -19.52 -1.59 -1.41
N LEU A 63 -18.53 -2.37 -0.94
CA LEU A 63 -18.76 -3.70 -0.38
C LEU A 63 -19.57 -3.66 0.92
N TYR A 64 -19.38 -2.64 1.75
CA TYR A 64 -20.17 -2.42 2.95
C TYR A 64 -21.63 -2.08 2.62
N ALA A 65 -21.85 -1.16 1.66
CA ALA A 65 -23.19 -0.71 1.27
C ALA A 65 -23.95 -1.76 0.44
N HIS A 66 -23.25 -2.63 -0.27
CA HIS A 66 -23.83 -3.64 -1.17
C HIS A 66 -23.16 -4.99 -0.92
N PRO A 67 -23.40 -5.62 0.24
CA PRO A 67 -22.78 -6.88 0.57
C PRO A 67 -23.21 -7.97 -0.44
N PRO A 68 -22.28 -8.83 -0.90
CA PRO A 68 -22.62 -9.90 -1.82
C PRO A 68 -23.63 -10.87 -1.22
N ALA A 69 -24.66 -11.22 -2.01
CA ALA A 69 -25.70 -12.11 -1.55
C ALA A 69 -25.14 -13.48 -1.14
N GLY A 70 -25.57 -13.97 0.04
CA GLY A 70 -25.17 -15.28 0.57
C GLY A 70 -23.79 -15.33 1.24
N VAL A 71 -23.11 -14.19 1.40
CA VAL A 71 -21.85 -14.09 2.14
C VAL A 71 -22.13 -13.56 3.56
N THR A 72 -22.02 -14.42 4.57
CA THR A 72 -22.09 -14.03 5.98
C THR A 72 -20.83 -13.30 6.38
N GLY A 73 -20.95 -12.22 7.17
CA GLY A 73 -19.81 -11.44 7.64
C GLY A 73 -19.21 -10.48 6.59
N ALA A 74 -19.93 -10.21 5.48
CA ALA A 74 -19.44 -9.31 4.43
C ALA A 74 -19.24 -7.86 4.92
N GLU A 75 -20.11 -7.38 5.81
CA GLU A 75 -20.04 -6.04 6.38
C GLU A 75 -18.85 -5.91 7.34
N GLU A 76 -18.66 -6.89 8.22
CA GLU A 76 -17.50 -6.93 9.10
C GLU A 76 -16.19 -7.04 8.30
N GLY A 77 -16.18 -7.86 7.26
CA GLY A 77 -15.04 -7.96 6.35
C GLY A 77 -14.72 -6.65 5.64
N ALA A 78 -15.73 -5.92 5.17
CA ALA A 78 -15.58 -4.61 4.54
C ALA A 78 -15.08 -3.55 5.53
N SER A 79 -15.59 -3.55 6.78
CA SER A 79 -15.11 -2.68 7.85
C SER A 79 -13.64 -2.97 8.21
N LEU A 80 -13.29 -4.23 8.38
CA LEU A 80 -11.90 -4.63 8.64
C LEU A 80 -10.95 -4.26 7.48
N MET A 81 -11.42 -4.40 6.24
CA MET A 81 -10.70 -3.98 5.05
C MET A 81 -10.45 -2.47 5.06
N TYR A 82 -11.45 -1.66 5.40
CA TYR A 82 -11.34 -0.20 5.49
C TYR A 82 -10.34 0.22 6.59
N ASP A 83 -10.52 -0.27 7.81
CA ASP A 83 -9.67 0.07 8.96
C ASP A 83 -8.23 -0.41 8.76
N GLY A 84 -8.05 -1.66 8.34
CA GLY A 84 -6.74 -2.25 8.06
C GLY A 84 -6.01 -1.53 6.92
N GLY A 85 -6.73 -1.20 5.85
CA GLY A 85 -6.20 -0.43 4.72
C GLY A 85 -5.74 0.96 5.14
N THR A 86 -6.53 1.63 5.98
CA THR A 86 -6.18 2.94 6.54
C THR A 86 -4.89 2.89 7.35
N VAL A 87 -4.74 1.92 8.25
CA VAL A 87 -3.51 1.74 9.06
C VAL A 87 -2.30 1.51 8.16
N VAL A 88 -2.40 0.60 7.19
CA VAL A 88 -1.29 0.31 6.25
C VAL A 88 -0.92 1.53 5.43
N THR A 89 -1.91 2.29 4.95
CA THR A 89 -1.70 3.52 4.19
C THR A 89 -0.98 4.57 5.02
N LEU A 90 -1.42 4.81 6.26
CA LEU A 90 -0.79 5.79 7.15
C LEU A 90 0.64 5.41 7.49
N LEU A 91 0.92 4.14 7.79
CA LEU A 91 2.29 3.65 8.03
C LEU A 91 3.18 3.83 6.80
N THR A 92 2.67 3.50 5.61
CA THR A 92 3.41 3.65 4.35
C THR A 92 3.70 5.12 4.07
N ALA A 93 2.72 6.01 4.28
CA ALA A 93 2.88 7.46 4.14
C ALA A 93 3.92 8.01 5.12
N ALA A 94 3.87 7.61 6.39
CA ALA A 94 4.85 8.02 7.40
C ALA A 94 6.27 7.57 7.05
N LEU A 95 6.44 6.33 6.57
CA LEU A 95 7.74 5.82 6.13
C LEU A 95 8.25 6.54 4.88
N LEU A 96 7.37 6.82 3.92
CA LEU A 96 7.72 7.60 2.73
C LEU A 96 8.19 9.01 3.10
N TRP A 97 7.46 9.68 4.00
CA TRP A 97 7.79 11.02 4.50
C TRP A 97 9.11 11.03 5.27
N ARG A 98 9.30 10.08 6.20
CA ARG A 98 10.55 9.93 6.96
C ARG A 98 11.75 9.76 6.04
N ARG A 99 11.66 8.88 5.03
CA ARG A 99 12.73 8.66 4.05
C ARG A 99 13.05 9.93 3.27
N TRP A 100 12.05 10.66 2.83
CA TRP A 100 12.24 11.92 2.12
C TRP A 100 12.89 12.98 3.01
N TYR A 101 12.49 13.09 4.26
CA TYR A 101 13.07 14.06 5.20
C TYR A 101 14.53 13.76 5.49
N VAL A 102 14.86 12.50 5.76
CA VAL A 102 16.26 12.07 6.03
C VAL A 102 17.15 12.29 4.80
N SER A 103 16.67 11.98 3.59
CA SER A 103 17.45 12.20 2.37
C SER A 103 17.74 13.67 2.11
N ARG A 104 16.82 14.58 2.42
CA ARG A 104 17.05 16.03 2.32
C ARG A 104 18.03 16.56 3.37
N GLY A 105 17.99 16.02 4.57
CA GLY A 105 18.95 16.36 5.62
C GLY A 105 20.38 15.99 5.23
N ALA A 106 20.57 14.80 4.69
CA ALA A 106 21.89 14.35 4.21
C ALA A 106 22.45 15.21 3.06
N VAL A 107 21.59 15.60 2.11
CA VAL A 107 21.99 16.50 1.01
C VAL A 107 22.40 17.89 1.53
N ARG A 108 21.67 18.45 2.49
CA ARG A 108 22.00 19.74 3.10
C ARG A 108 23.30 19.68 3.90
N ALA A 109 23.52 18.61 4.67
CA ALA A 109 24.74 18.41 5.44
C ALA A 109 25.98 18.27 4.53
N ALA A 110 25.85 17.60 3.38
CA ALA A 110 26.91 17.45 2.39
C ALA A 110 27.23 18.79 1.65
N ALA A 111 26.28 19.72 1.57
CA ALA A 111 26.46 21.00 0.93
C ALA A 111 27.10 22.09 1.84
N GLN A 112 27.21 21.85 3.15
CA GLN A 112 27.72 22.81 4.13
C GLN A 112 29.25 22.80 4.38
N PRO A 113 30.09 21.79 4.04
CA PRO A 113 31.50 21.80 4.44
C PRO A 113 32.37 22.86 3.79
N ALA A 114 31.92 23.55 2.75
CA ALA A 114 32.72 24.56 2.06
C ALA A 114 32.62 25.99 2.63
N ALA A 115 31.62 26.28 3.48
CA ALA A 115 31.37 27.63 3.97
C ALA A 115 32.07 27.98 5.31
N VAL A 116 32.63 26.98 6.03
CA VAL A 116 33.28 27.18 7.34
C VAL A 116 34.81 27.23 7.21
N ALA A 117 35.38 26.92 6.06
CA ALA A 117 36.82 26.88 5.81
C ALA A 117 37.34 28.16 5.09
N ALA A 118 36.45 29.12 4.83
CA ALA A 118 36.78 30.43 4.28
C ALA A 118 36.64 31.54 5.33
#